data_a69a9ce98a52ba7757a2d52ae62c016a
#
_entry.id   a69a9ce98a52ba7757a2d52ae62c016a
#
_cell.length_a   1.000
_cell.length_b   1.000
_cell.length_c   1.000
_cell.angle_alpha   90.00
_cell.angle_beta   90.00
_cell.angle_gamma   90.00
#
_symmetry.space_group_name_H-M   'P 1'
#
loop_
_entity.id
_entity.type
_entity.pdbx_description
1 polymer ?
#
loop_
_entity_poly.entity_id
_entity_poly.type
_entity_poly.pdbx_seq_one_letter_code
_entity_poly.pdbx_strand_id
1 'polypeptide(L)'
;FFKQKTAYEIRLSLVGSELTIELATKLGQAGAYVLTKEQEHQATIIVGCDTRISGGMLASALMAGICSVGANAIFVGVMPTPAIAYLTRKHKVDAGVVISASHNPMEFNGIKFFNGEGYKLPDEMEDEIEALIKNNMKDVVLPIGSGVGKIDYRFDLRDEYVKFMEKCVPVDLKGMKIVVDCAEGASHYTSVKALTDLGADLIAIHTDPDGTNINSNCGSTHMDELKARVVYEKAAVGLAFDGDADRMLAVDEHGNVVDGDQIMAICGNYMKSKGTLKKDTIVVTVMTNLGYT
;
A
#
# COMPACT_ATOMS: atom_id res chain seq x y z
N PHE A 1 3.85 -23.37 6.72
CA PHE A 1 3.66 -24.14 5.47
C PHE A 1 2.34 -23.68 4.85
N PHE A 2 2.37 -22.59 4.06
CA PHE A 2 1.24 -22.25 3.20
C PHE A 2 1.39 -23.09 1.93
N LYS A 3 0.44 -24.00 1.67
CA LYS A 3 0.30 -24.66 0.38
C LYS A 3 0.10 -23.59 -0.69
N GLN A 4 1.00 -23.53 -1.69
CA GLN A 4 0.71 -22.85 -2.93
C GLN A 4 -0.59 -23.44 -3.50
N LYS A 5 -1.63 -22.61 -3.55
CA LYS A 5 -2.87 -22.96 -4.23
C LYS A 5 -2.64 -22.78 -5.73
N THR A 6 -2.94 -23.80 -6.49
CA THR A 6 -2.87 -23.80 -7.96
C THR A 6 -3.71 -22.67 -8.55
N ALA A 7 -3.35 -22.22 -9.75
CA ALA A 7 -3.87 -21.08 -10.51
C ALA A 7 -5.41 -20.97 -10.72
N TYR A 8 -6.21 -21.76 -10.04
CA TYR A 8 -7.68 -21.80 -10.12
C TYR A 8 -8.41 -21.28 -8.88
N GLU A 9 -7.71 -20.88 -7.83
CA GLU A 9 -8.33 -20.25 -6.66
C GLU A 9 -7.95 -18.78 -6.63
N ILE A 10 -8.62 -18.00 -7.45
CA ILE A 10 -8.49 -16.54 -7.51
C ILE A 10 -9.24 -15.97 -6.31
N ARG A 11 -8.55 -15.75 -5.18
CA ARG A 11 -8.97 -14.74 -4.22
C ARG A 11 -8.38 -13.42 -4.65
N LEU A 12 -9.13 -12.34 -4.57
CA LEU A 12 -8.76 -10.99 -5.06
C LEU A 12 -7.55 -10.31 -4.39
N SER A 13 -6.83 -10.98 -3.52
CA SER A 13 -5.43 -10.70 -3.24
C SER A 13 -4.55 -11.55 -4.16
N LEU A 14 -4.63 -11.28 -5.46
CA LEU A 14 -3.79 -11.93 -6.46
C LEU A 14 -2.35 -11.48 -6.25
N VAL A 15 -1.57 -12.30 -5.56
CA VAL A 15 -0.12 -12.19 -5.54
C VAL A 15 0.44 -13.39 -6.32
N GLY A 16 1.07 -13.14 -7.46
CA GLY A 16 1.66 -14.20 -8.26
C GLY A 16 2.57 -13.68 -9.36
N SER A 17 3.39 -14.57 -9.90
CA SER A 17 4.21 -14.32 -11.09
C SER A 17 3.41 -14.35 -12.41
N GLU A 18 2.12 -14.71 -12.36
CA GLU A 18 1.26 -14.95 -13.52
C GLU A 18 0.24 -13.81 -13.76
N LEU A 19 0.44 -12.63 -13.18
CA LEU A 19 -0.44 -11.49 -13.41
C LEU A 19 -0.22 -10.93 -14.83
N THR A 20 -1.11 -11.31 -15.76
CA THR A 20 -1.04 -10.92 -17.18
C THR A 20 -1.79 -9.61 -17.43
N ILE A 21 -1.49 -8.96 -18.57
CA ILE A 21 -2.23 -7.79 -19.08
C ILE A 21 -3.73 -8.10 -19.21
N GLU A 22 -4.08 -9.29 -19.72
CA GLU A 22 -5.47 -9.70 -19.88
C GLU A 22 -6.20 -9.81 -18.54
N LEU A 23 -5.55 -10.40 -17.53
CA LEU A 23 -6.14 -10.54 -16.21
C LEU A 23 -6.26 -9.16 -15.54
N ALA A 24 -5.25 -8.29 -15.63
CA ALA A 24 -5.30 -6.93 -15.10
C ALA A 24 -6.44 -6.12 -15.73
N THR A 25 -6.64 -6.26 -17.06
CA THR A 25 -7.76 -5.61 -17.77
C THR A 25 -9.10 -6.12 -17.27
N LYS A 26 -9.28 -7.44 -17.13
CA LYS A 26 -10.52 -8.04 -16.60
C LYS A 26 -10.78 -7.65 -15.15
N LEU A 27 -9.74 -7.58 -14.33
CA LEU A 27 -9.84 -7.10 -12.95
C LEU A 27 -10.29 -5.63 -12.89
N GLY A 28 -9.74 -4.79 -13.78
CA GLY A 28 -10.18 -3.40 -13.92
C GLY A 28 -11.66 -3.30 -14.32
N GLN A 29 -12.10 -4.10 -15.27
CA GLN A 29 -13.50 -4.16 -15.71
C GLN A 29 -14.42 -4.64 -14.59
N ALA A 30 -14.15 -5.82 -14.04
CA ALA A 30 -15.00 -6.45 -13.04
C ALA A 30 -15.02 -5.65 -11.72
N GLY A 31 -13.86 -5.21 -11.25
CA GLY A 31 -13.74 -4.40 -10.04
C GLY A 31 -14.47 -3.07 -10.17
N ALA A 32 -14.27 -2.33 -11.26
CA ALA A 32 -14.99 -1.09 -11.50
C ALA A 32 -16.52 -1.33 -11.58
N TYR A 33 -16.95 -2.35 -12.32
CA TYR A 33 -18.37 -2.66 -12.45
C TYR A 33 -19.02 -2.98 -11.10
N VAL A 34 -18.44 -3.90 -10.31
CA VAL A 34 -19.02 -4.32 -9.01
C VAL A 34 -19.06 -3.16 -8.02
N LEU A 35 -17.96 -2.36 -7.96
CA LEU A 35 -17.86 -1.27 -7.00
C LEU A 35 -18.69 -0.04 -7.35
N THR A 36 -19.15 0.07 -8.61
CA THR A 36 -19.79 1.30 -9.09
C THR A 36 -21.17 1.10 -9.72
N LYS A 37 -21.65 -0.13 -9.84
CA LYS A 37 -22.94 -0.46 -10.49
C LYS A 37 -24.16 0.19 -9.84
N GLU A 38 -24.08 0.57 -8.56
CA GLU A 38 -25.17 1.24 -7.83
C GLU A 38 -25.01 2.76 -7.77
N GLN A 39 -23.96 3.31 -8.39
CA GLN A 39 -23.72 4.75 -8.41
C GLN A 39 -24.58 5.44 -9.47
N GLU A 40 -25.16 6.58 -9.12
CA GLU A 40 -25.95 7.41 -10.06
C GLU A 40 -25.06 8.39 -10.86
N HIS A 41 -23.76 8.45 -10.57
CA HIS A 41 -22.77 9.30 -11.24
C HIS A 41 -21.70 8.48 -11.94
N GLN A 42 -20.95 9.11 -12.82
CA GLN A 42 -19.79 8.48 -13.43
C GLN A 42 -18.70 8.27 -12.37
N ALA A 43 -18.50 7.01 -12.00
CA ALA A 43 -17.60 6.65 -10.92
C ALA A 43 -16.13 6.97 -11.23
N THR A 44 -15.34 7.18 -10.18
CA THR A 44 -13.91 7.48 -10.27
C THR A 44 -13.12 6.55 -9.33
N ILE A 45 -12.04 5.97 -9.85
CA ILE A 45 -11.17 5.04 -9.13
C ILE A 45 -9.74 5.57 -9.12
N ILE A 46 -9.13 5.66 -7.93
CA ILE A 46 -7.70 5.97 -7.78
C ILE A 46 -6.89 4.69 -7.98
N VAL A 47 -5.80 4.79 -8.77
CA VAL A 47 -4.88 3.68 -9.04
C VAL A 47 -3.46 4.11 -8.71
N GLY A 48 -2.77 3.32 -7.87
CA GLY A 48 -1.34 3.47 -7.59
C GLY A 48 -0.60 2.16 -7.72
N CYS A 49 0.72 2.20 -7.66
CA CYS A 49 1.56 1.01 -7.70
C CYS A 49 2.78 1.16 -6.79
N ASP A 50 3.47 0.04 -6.53
CA ASP A 50 4.82 0.07 -5.97
C ASP A 50 5.89 0.28 -7.08
N THR A 51 7.14 0.08 -6.75
CA THR A 51 8.27 0.36 -7.62
C THR A 51 8.61 -0.74 -8.61
N ARG A 52 7.87 -1.86 -8.66
CA ARG A 52 8.12 -2.99 -9.57
C ARG A 52 8.03 -2.57 -11.03
N ILE A 53 8.95 -3.07 -11.85
CA ILE A 53 9.00 -2.77 -13.29
C ILE A 53 7.67 -3.11 -13.99
N SER A 54 6.96 -4.15 -13.55
CA SER A 54 5.66 -4.54 -14.08
C SER A 54 4.52 -3.58 -13.70
N GLY A 55 4.73 -2.70 -12.71
CA GLY A 55 3.69 -1.81 -12.18
C GLY A 55 3.03 -0.93 -13.22
N GLY A 56 3.84 -0.26 -14.07
CA GLY A 56 3.32 0.63 -15.12
C GLY A 56 2.50 -0.09 -16.19
N MET A 57 2.95 -1.28 -16.60
CA MET A 57 2.24 -2.13 -17.56
C MET A 57 0.88 -2.57 -17.01
N LEU A 58 0.88 -3.09 -15.78
CA LEU A 58 -0.34 -3.58 -15.12
C LEU A 58 -1.32 -2.44 -14.82
N ALA A 59 -0.81 -1.27 -14.39
CA ALA A 59 -1.64 -0.07 -14.18
C ALA A 59 -2.33 0.37 -15.45
N SER A 60 -1.61 0.39 -16.57
CA SER A 60 -2.18 0.75 -17.87
C SER A 60 -3.31 -0.21 -18.29
N ALA A 61 -3.11 -1.51 -18.14
CA ALA A 61 -4.10 -2.53 -18.45
C ALA A 61 -5.34 -2.44 -17.53
N LEU A 62 -5.11 -2.27 -16.23
CA LEU A 62 -6.17 -2.12 -15.23
C LEU A 62 -7.02 -0.87 -15.51
N MET A 63 -6.38 0.27 -15.74
CA MET A 63 -7.07 1.53 -16.05
C MET A 63 -7.84 1.47 -17.36
N ALA A 64 -7.30 0.80 -18.40
CA ALA A 64 -8.05 0.55 -19.64
C ALA A 64 -9.32 -0.27 -19.34
N GLY A 65 -9.23 -1.29 -18.50
CA GLY A 65 -10.38 -2.06 -18.02
C GLY A 65 -11.41 -1.20 -17.29
N ILE A 66 -10.97 -0.39 -16.33
CA ILE A 66 -11.83 0.56 -15.58
C ILE A 66 -12.58 1.49 -16.54
N CYS A 67 -11.86 2.12 -17.45
CA CYS A 67 -12.45 3.07 -18.40
C CYS A 67 -13.41 2.40 -19.38
N SER A 68 -13.17 1.14 -19.76
CA SER A 68 -14.01 0.40 -20.71
C SER A 68 -15.42 0.12 -20.19
N VAL A 69 -15.63 0.13 -18.87
CA VAL A 69 -16.96 -0.02 -18.23
C VAL A 69 -17.57 1.32 -17.82
N GLY A 70 -16.95 2.45 -18.22
CA GLY A 70 -17.50 3.79 -18.03
C GLY A 70 -17.02 4.52 -16.77
N ALA A 71 -16.21 3.91 -15.92
CA ALA A 71 -15.61 4.57 -14.77
C ALA A 71 -14.34 5.35 -15.15
N ASN A 72 -14.07 6.46 -14.47
CA ASN A 72 -12.81 7.20 -14.61
C ASN A 72 -11.70 6.57 -13.77
N ALA A 73 -10.47 6.68 -14.22
CA ALA A 73 -9.28 6.28 -13.48
C ALA A 73 -8.39 7.50 -13.19
N ILE A 74 -7.88 7.60 -11.96
CA ILE A 74 -6.87 8.60 -11.57
C ILE A 74 -5.60 7.86 -11.22
N PHE A 75 -4.56 7.99 -12.04
CA PHE A 75 -3.26 7.39 -11.74
C PHE A 75 -2.41 8.33 -10.88
N VAL A 76 -1.99 7.85 -9.72
CA VAL A 76 -1.21 8.64 -8.75
C VAL A 76 0.28 8.24 -8.72
N GLY A 77 0.68 7.28 -9.56
CA GLY A 77 2.07 6.81 -9.64
C GLY A 77 2.47 5.86 -8.52
N VAL A 78 3.74 5.91 -8.16
CA VAL A 78 4.30 5.10 -7.07
C VAL A 78 3.87 5.67 -5.73
N MET A 79 3.11 4.88 -4.96
CA MET A 79 2.52 5.28 -3.69
C MET A 79 2.44 4.10 -2.71
N PRO A 80 2.68 4.34 -1.42
CA PRO A 80 2.39 3.34 -0.38
C PRO A 80 0.94 2.86 -0.40
N THR A 81 0.73 1.59 -0.09
CA THR A 81 -0.62 1.01 0.02
C THR A 81 -1.55 1.83 0.93
N PRO A 82 -1.15 2.26 2.14
CA PRO A 82 -2.01 3.11 2.99
C PRO A 82 -2.31 4.49 2.39
N ALA A 83 -1.47 4.99 1.49
CA ALA A 83 -1.74 6.26 0.80
C ALA A 83 -2.94 6.14 -0.14
N ILE A 84 -3.08 5.01 -0.85
CA ILE A 84 -4.23 4.77 -1.74
C ILE A 84 -5.53 4.73 -0.92
N ALA A 85 -5.55 4.01 0.19
CA ALA A 85 -6.70 3.97 1.10
C ALA A 85 -7.08 5.38 1.63
N TYR A 86 -6.07 6.17 2.04
CA TYR A 86 -6.28 7.54 2.50
C TYR A 86 -6.83 8.45 1.41
N LEU A 87 -6.21 8.46 0.22
CA LEU A 87 -6.61 9.33 -0.88
C LEU A 87 -8.00 8.98 -1.41
N THR A 88 -8.36 7.71 -1.47
CA THR A 88 -9.70 7.24 -1.83
C THR A 88 -10.75 7.91 -0.94
N ARG A 89 -10.60 7.79 0.37
CA ARG A 89 -11.51 8.41 1.33
C ARG A 89 -11.45 9.94 1.30
N LYS A 90 -10.26 10.52 1.20
CA LYS A 90 -10.04 11.97 1.23
C LYS A 90 -10.68 12.67 0.05
N HIS A 91 -10.54 12.11 -1.15
CA HIS A 91 -11.10 12.68 -2.37
C HIS A 91 -12.54 12.19 -2.65
N LYS A 92 -13.09 11.34 -1.77
CA LYS A 92 -14.44 10.78 -1.88
C LYS A 92 -14.68 10.14 -3.26
N VAL A 93 -13.67 9.43 -3.75
CA VAL A 93 -13.81 8.61 -4.96
C VAL A 93 -14.41 7.26 -4.60
N ASP A 94 -14.97 6.57 -5.59
CA ASP A 94 -15.78 5.38 -5.37
C ASP A 94 -14.95 4.15 -4.97
N ALA A 95 -13.68 4.09 -5.40
CA ALA A 95 -12.77 3.02 -5.06
C ALA A 95 -11.31 3.43 -5.17
N GLY A 96 -10.43 2.62 -4.58
CA GLY A 96 -8.99 2.69 -4.73
C GLY A 96 -8.40 1.34 -5.12
N VAL A 97 -7.31 1.36 -5.89
CA VAL A 97 -6.59 0.16 -6.28
C VAL A 97 -5.10 0.38 -6.14
N VAL A 98 -4.40 -0.57 -5.53
CA VAL A 98 -2.94 -0.59 -5.51
C VAL A 98 -2.41 -1.85 -6.18
N ILE A 99 -1.39 -1.66 -7.01
CA ILE A 99 -0.68 -2.73 -7.70
C ILE A 99 0.62 -2.97 -6.95
N SER A 100 0.67 -4.03 -6.16
CA SER A 100 1.81 -4.41 -5.33
C SER A 100 1.70 -5.84 -4.83
N ALA A 101 2.84 -6.52 -4.71
CA ALA A 101 2.98 -7.79 -4.01
C ALA A 101 3.66 -7.64 -2.63
N SER A 102 3.62 -6.44 -2.02
CA SER A 102 4.13 -6.15 -0.69
C SER A 102 5.62 -6.57 -0.54
N HIS A 103 5.94 -7.49 0.37
CA HIS A 103 7.30 -7.94 0.68
C HIS A 103 7.86 -9.02 -0.26
N ASN A 104 7.08 -9.48 -1.25
CA ASN A 104 7.55 -10.49 -2.20
C ASN A 104 8.65 -9.94 -3.11
N PRO A 105 9.51 -10.83 -3.68
CA PRO A 105 10.49 -10.46 -4.71
C PRO A 105 9.85 -9.81 -5.94
N MET A 106 10.67 -9.19 -6.79
CA MET A 106 10.22 -8.36 -7.92
C MET A 106 9.43 -9.13 -8.99
N GLU A 107 9.64 -10.44 -9.09
CA GLU A 107 8.96 -11.32 -10.06
C GLU A 107 7.46 -11.46 -9.76
N PHE A 108 7.06 -11.20 -8.52
CA PHE A 108 5.66 -11.23 -8.11
C PHE A 108 5.03 -9.84 -8.23
N ASN A 109 3.76 -9.80 -8.52
CA ASN A 109 2.96 -8.59 -8.37
C ASN A 109 1.55 -8.98 -7.88
N GLY A 110 0.74 -7.99 -7.50
CA GLY A 110 -0.59 -8.19 -6.97
C GLY A 110 -1.48 -6.98 -7.21
N ILE A 111 -2.78 -7.16 -7.04
CA ILE A 111 -3.77 -6.08 -7.12
C ILE A 111 -4.65 -6.16 -5.89
N LYS A 112 -4.76 -5.05 -5.15
CA LYS A 112 -5.60 -4.92 -3.95
C LYS A 112 -6.62 -3.81 -4.18
N PHE A 113 -7.88 -4.09 -3.91
CA PHE A 113 -8.97 -3.12 -4.02
C PHE A 113 -9.38 -2.56 -2.67
N PHE A 114 -9.79 -1.29 -2.66
CA PHE A 114 -10.38 -0.58 -1.53
C PHE A 114 -11.73 -0.01 -1.95
N ASN A 115 -12.70 -0.08 -1.06
CA ASN A 115 -13.98 0.63 -1.24
C ASN A 115 -13.83 2.15 -1.06
N GLY A 116 -14.87 2.92 -1.31
CA GLY A 116 -14.85 4.38 -1.18
C GLY A 116 -14.50 4.90 0.22
N GLU A 117 -14.65 4.08 1.26
CA GLU A 117 -14.25 4.38 2.63
C GLU A 117 -12.77 4.05 2.92
N GLY A 118 -12.04 3.50 1.94
CA GLY A 118 -10.63 3.13 2.06
C GLY A 118 -10.38 1.81 2.81
N TYR A 119 -11.39 0.95 2.93
CA TYR A 119 -11.26 -0.38 3.52
C TYR A 119 -11.12 -1.46 2.44
N LYS A 120 -10.45 -2.58 2.81
CA LYS A 120 -10.44 -3.78 1.98
C LYS A 120 -11.88 -4.21 1.65
N LEU A 121 -12.08 -4.78 0.46
CA LEU A 121 -13.40 -5.27 0.06
C LEU A 121 -13.88 -6.41 0.97
N PRO A 122 -15.19 -6.49 1.23
CA PRO A 122 -15.81 -7.68 1.78
C PRO A 122 -15.67 -8.89 0.84
N ASP A 123 -15.60 -10.09 1.41
CA ASP A 123 -15.41 -11.33 0.65
C ASP A 123 -16.52 -11.53 -0.41
N GLU A 124 -17.74 -11.13 -0.15
CA GLU A 124 -18.87 -11.20 -1.08
C GLU A 124 -18.64 -10.37 -2.36
N MET A 125 -18.01 -9.21 -2.24
CA MET A 125 -17.66 -8.39 -3.41
C MET A 125 -16.49 -9.00 -4.19
N GLU A 126 -15.52 -9.58 -3.49
CA GLU A 126 -14.42 -10.30 -4.11
C GLU A 126 -14.95 -11.50 -4.91
N ASP A 127 -15.87 -12.28 -4.36
CA ASP A 127 -16.52 -13.42 -5.03
C ASP A 127 -17.32 -12.98 -6.27
N GLU A 128 -18.01 -11.84 -6.22
CA GLU A 128 -18.74 -11.28 -7.38
C GLU A 128 -17.79 -10.89 -8.51
N ILE A 129 -16.68 -10.21 -8.19
CA ILE A 129 -15.65 -9.85 -9.18
C ILE A 129 -15.06 -11.11 -9.83
N GLU A 130 -14.75 -12.14 -9.03
CA GLU A 130 -14.26 -13.42 -9.55
C GLU A 130 -15.27 -14.11 -10.47
N ALA A 131 -16.54 -14.10 -10.12
CA ALA A 131 -17.60 -14.70 -10.92
C ALA A 131 -17.71 -14.01 -12.30
N LEU A 132 -17.62 -12.68 -12.34
CA LEU A 132 -17.62 -11.92 -13.60
C LEU A 132 -16.41 -12.26 -14.48
N ILE A 133 -15.22 -12.39 -13.90
CA ILE A 133 -14.01 -12.76 -14.63
C ILE A 133 -14.12 -14.19 -15.19
N LYS A 134 -14.62 -15.15 -14.38
CA LYS A 134 -14.80 -16.55 -14.80
C LYS A 134 -15.81 -16.69 -15.93
N ASN A 135 -16.83 -15.83 -15.99
CA ASN A 135 -17.83 -15.84 -17.05
C ASN A 135 -17.42 -14.93 -18.24
N ASN A 136 -16.18 -14.43 -18.28
CA ASN A 136 -15.66 -13.54 -19.32
C ASN A 136 -16.47 -12.24 -19.49
N MET A 137 -17.00 -11.67 -18.42
CA MET A 137 -17.72 -10.38 -18.43
C MET A 137 -18.96 -10.36 -19.33
N LYS A 138 -19.56 -11.52 -19.64
CA LYS A 138 -20.68 -11.65 -20.60
C LYS A 138 -21.90 -10.81 -20.27
N ASP A 139 -22.13 -10.56 -18.97
CA ASP A 139 -23.31 -9.86 -18.47
C ASP A 139 -23.06 -8.35 -18.30
N VAL A 140 -21.85 -7.87 -18.65
CA VAL A 140 -21.46 -6.47 -18.52
C VAL A 140 -21.61 -5.76 -19.86
N VAL A 141 -22.48 -4.77 -19.91
CA VAL A 141 -22.66 -3.93 -21.10
C VAL A 141 -21.55 -2.86 -21.10
N LEU A 142 -20.72 -2.89 -22.14
CA LEU A 142 -19.67 -1.90 -22.31
C LEU A 142 -20.23 -0.64 -22.99
N PRO A 143 -20.09 0.55 -22.37
CA PRO A 143 -20.51 1.80 -22.99
C PRO A 143 -19.62 2.15 -24.20
N ILE A 144 -20.16 2.99 -25.08
CA ILE A 144 -19.44 3.50 -26.27
C ILE A 144 -19.48 5.03 -26.29
N GLY A 145 -18.62 5.63 -27.10
CA GLY A 145 -18.58 7.08 -27.31
C GLY A 145 -18.31 7.84 -26.00
N SER A 146 -19.18 8.76 -25.65
CA SER A 146 -19.05 9.59 -24.42
C SER A 146 -19.31 8.83 -23.13
N GLY A 147 -19.74 7.57 -23.21
CA GLY A 147 -19.97 6.73 -22.03
C GLY A 147 -18.70 6.05 -21.51
N VAL A 148 -17.59 6.03 -22.28
CA VAL A 148 -16.32 5.49 -21.78
C VAL A 148 -15.69 6.42 -20.74
N GLY A 149 -14.94 5.86 -19.78
CA GLY A 149 -14.19 6.63 -18.80
C GLY A 149 -12.95 7.29 -19.38
N LYS A 150 -12.38 8.19 -18.61
CA LYS A 150 -11.09 8.86 -18.92
C LYS A 150 -10.02 8.52 -17.88
N ILE A 151 -8.76 8.67 -18.28
CA ILE A 151 -7.61 8.55 -17.38
C ILE A 151 -7.07 9.95 -17.10
N ASP A 152 -6.95 10.28 -15.82
CA ASP A 152 -6.25 11.47 -15.34
C ASP A 152 -4.97 11.06 -14.59
N TYR A 153 -3.95 11.91 -14.60
CA TYR A 153 -2.68 11.69 -13.91
C TYR A 153 -2.49 12.74 -12.82
N ARG A 154 -2.37 12.30 -11.55
CA ARG A 154 -2.31 13.18 -10.39
C ARG A 154 -1.13 12.81 -9.47
N PHE A 155 0.08 13.01 -9.98
CA PHE A 155 1.31 12.76 -9.21
C PHE A 155 1.50 13.74 -8.04
N ASP A 156 0.82 14.87 -8.06
CA ASP A 156 0.78 15.87 -6.97
C ASP A 156 0.15 15.33 -5.67
N LEU A 157 -0.70 14.32 -5.76
CA LEU A 157 -1.34 13.70 -4.59
C LEU A 157 -0.34 12.98 -3.66
N ARG A 158 0.85 12.71 -4.15
CA ARG A 158 1.97 12.22 -3.34
C ARG A 158 2.33 13.18 -2.21
N ASP A 159 2.44 14.47 -2.53
CA ASP A 159 2.76 15.50 -1.53
C ASP A 159 1.57 15.78 -0.59
N GLU A 160 0.34 15.55 -1.04
CA GLU A 160 -0.83 15.62 -0.17
C GLU A 160 -0.77 14.54 0.92
N TYR A 161 -0.36 13.32 0.55
CA TYR A 161 -0.18 12.23 1.52
C TYR A 161 0.96 12.52 2.50
N VAL A 162 2.09 13.06 2.03
CA VAL A 162 3.19 13.51 2.92
C VAL A 162 2.67 14.51 3.96
N LYS A 163 1.96 15.55 3.53
CA LYS A 163 1.37 16.55 4.44
C LYS A 163 0.36 15.95 5.42
N PHE A 164 -0.33 14.89 5.04
CA PHE A 164 -1.21 14.16 5.95
C PHE A 164 -0.41 13.46 7.03
N MET A 165 0.65 12.72 6.67
CA MET A 165 1.52 12.04 7.65
C MET A 165 2.13 13.01 8.65
N GLU A 166 2.64 14.15 8.22
CA GLU A 166 3.19 15.20 9.08
C GLU A 166 2.17 15.72 10.12
N LYS A 167 0.89 15.79 9.73
CA LYS A 167 -0.19 16.22 10.63
C LYS A 167 -0.66 15.15 11.60
N CYS A 168 -0.46 13.88 11.30
CA CYS A 168 -0.89 12.78 12.18
C CYS A 168 -0.13 12.78 13.50
N VAL A 169 1.14 13.18 13.48
CA VAL A 169 1.99 13.21 14.67
C VAL A 169 2.69 14.58 14.71
N PRO A 170 2.13 15.54 15.44
CA PRO A 170 2.72 16.87 15.55
C PRO A 170 3.94 16.83 16.49
N VAL A 171 5.04 16.27 15.99
CA VAL A 171 6.33 16.20 16.68
C VAL A 171 7.39 16.93 15.89
N ASP A 172 8.33 17.53 16.59
CA ASP A 172 9.57 18.07 16.02
C ASP A 172 10.66 17.01 16.20
N LEU A 173 11.19 16.52 15.09
CA LEU A 173 12.27 15.51 15.08
C LEU A 173 13.64 16.16 15.01
N LYS A 174 13.75 17.48 15.15
CA LYS A 174 15.02 18.22 15.09
C LYS A 174 16.04 17.67 16.07
N GLY A 175 17.21 17.31 15.53
CA GLY A 175 18.32 16.73 16.30
C GLY A 175 18.18 15.23 16.56
N MET A 176 17.09 14.59 16.13
CA MET A 176 16.97 13.14 16.17
C MET A 176 17.56 12.54 14.89
N LYS A 177 18.65 11.77 15.03
CA LYS A 177 19.21 11.04 13.91
C LYS A 177 18.43 9.75 13.71
N ILE A 178 17.93 9.54 12.48
CA ILE A 178 17.12 8.39 12.09
C ILE A 178 17.73 7.74 10.85
N VAL A 179 17.82 6.42 10.85
CA VAL A 179 18.11 5.65 9.63
C VAL A 179 16.81 5.07 9.13
N VAL A 180 16.46 5.28 7.86
CA VAL A 180 15.28 4.71 7.24
C VAL A 180 15.65 3.81 6.07
N ASP A 181 15.13 2.59 6.06
CA ASP A 181 15.22 1.64 4.96
C ASP A 181 13.86 1.58 4.26
N CYS A 182 13.83 2.03 3.01
CA CYS A 182 12.61 2.08 2.19
C CYS A 182 12.42 0.85 1.30
N ALA A 183 13.23 -0.20 1.47
CA ALA A 183 13.11 -1.47 0.73
C ALA A 183 13.16 -1.33 -0.81
N GLU A 184 13.74 -0.25 -1.36
CA GLU A 184 13.61 0.16 -2.78
C GLU A 184 12.13 0.20 -3.21
N GLY A 185 11.23 0.45 -2.28
CA GLY A 185 9.78 0.34 -2.39
C GLY A 185 9.05 1.68 -2.47
N ALA A 186 7.74 1.61 -2.30
CA ALA A 186 6.83 2.73 -2.50
C ALA A 186 7.02 3.88 -1.51
N SER A 187 7.69 3.63 -0.37
CA SER A 187 7.98 4.65 0.64
C SER A 187 9.19 5.54 0.33
N HIS A 188 10.00 5.20 -0.69
CA HIS A 188 11.28 5.87 -0.99
C HIS A 188 11.18 7.40 -1.07
N TYR A 189 10.07 7.93 -1.55
CA TYR A 189 9.82 9.37 -1.58
C TYR A 189 9.06 9.84 -0.34
N THR A 190 7.94 9.21 -0.03
CA THR A 190 6.98 9.74 0.95
C THR A 190 7.52 9.70 2.37
N SER A 191 8.18 8.60 2.78
CA SER A 191 8.74 8.50 4.12
C SER A 191 9.98 9.38 4.29
N VAL A 192 10.86 9.41 3.28
CA VAL A 192 12.04 10.29 3.29
C VAL A 192 11.63 11.74 3.41
N LYS A 193 10.67 12.18 2.59
CA LYS A 193 10.19 13.55 2.63
C LYS A 193 9.53 13.90 3.95
N ALA A 194 8.61 13.06 4.46
CA ALA A 194 7.91 13.32 5.72
C ALA A 194 8.87 13.44 6.91
N LEU A 195 9.84 12.53 7.04
CA LEU A 195 10.83 12.56 8.12
C LEU A 195 11.76 13.78 8.02
N THR A 196 12.15 14.14 6.78
CA THR A 196 12.97 15.33 6.54
C THR A 196 12.20 16.61 6.87
N ASP A 197 10.94 16.74 6.43
CA ASP A 197 10.10 17.92 6.67
C ASP A 197 9.79 18.07 8.17
N LEU A 198 9.74 16.99 8.95
CA LEU A 198 9.63 16.98 10.41
C LEU A 198 10.96 17.32 11.12
N GLY A 199 12.05 17.54 10.39
CA GLY A 199 13.32 18.03 10.91
C GLY A 199 14.31 16.94 11.36
N ALA A 200 14.10 15.67 11.05
CA ALA A 200 15.04 14.60 11.38
C ALA A 200 16.42 14.79 10.69
N ASP A 201 17.49 14.45 11.40
CA ASP A 201 18.81 14.19 10.79
C ASP A 201 18.76 12.79 10.15
N LEU A 202 18.30 12.77 8.88
CA LEU A 202 17.87 11.54 8.21
C LEU A 202 18.99 10.91 7.37
N ILE A 203 19.21 9.63 7.59
CA ILE A 203 20.02 8.77 6.72
C ILE A 203 19.08 7.79 6.05
N ALA A 204 18.85 7.95 4.74
CA ALA A 204 17.98 7.07 3.97
C ALA A 204 18.82 6.05 3.20
N ILE A 205 18.43 4.78 3.28
CA ILE A 205 19.02 3.67 2.54
C ILE A 205 17.93 2.97 1.73
N HIS A 206 18.31 2.28 0.65
CA HIS A 206 17.42 1.58 -0.26
C HIS A 206 16.28 2.48 -0.78
N THR A 207 16.67 3.63 -1.36
CA THR A 207 15.76 4.68 -1.85
C THR A 207 15.94 5.00 -3.34
N ASP A 208 16.66 4.16 -4.07
CA ASP A 208 16.92 4.31 -5.52
C ASP A 208 16.36 3.11 -6.30
N PRO A 209 15.01 3.00 -6.39
CA PRO A 209 14.36 1.87 -7.05
C PRO A 209 14.62 1.87 -8.55
N ASP A 210 15.10 0.75 -9.09
CA ASP A 210 15.34 0.54 -10.53
C ASP A 210 14.25 -0.32 -11.21
N GLY A 211 13.23 -0.73 -10.45
CA GLY A 211 12.15 -1.60 -10.91
C GLY A 211 12.39 -3.08 -10.67
N THR A 212 13.61 -3.48 -10.36
CA THR A 212 14.00 -4.87 -10.16
C THR A 212 14.59 -5.17 -8.78
N ASN A 213 14.93 -4.15 -8.01
CA ASN A 213 15.62 -4.25 -6.74
C ASN A 213 14.70 -4.15 -5.49
N ILE A 214 13.38 -4.03 -5.65
CA ILE A 214 12.44 -3.97 -4.53
C ILE A 214 12.56 -5.19 -3.61
N ASN A 215 12.65 -4.97 -2.29
CA ASN A 215 12.83 -6.00 -1.25
C ASN A 215 14.09 -6.87 -1.41
N SER A 216 15.03 -6.51 -2.27
CA SER A 216 16.23 -7.32 -2.52
C SER A 216 17.25 -7.12 -1.41
N ASN A 217 17.29 -8.03 -0.45
CA ASN A 217 18.16 -8.00 0.73
C ASN A 217 18.02 -6.71 1.56
N CYS A 218 16.84 -6.09 1.59
CA CYS A 218 16.57 -4.84 2.28
C CYS A 218 15.16 -4.82 2.90
N GLY A 219 14.85 -3.74 3.61
CA GLY A 219 13.54 -3.52 4.22
C GLY A 219 13.26 -4.40 5.43
N SER A 220 11.99 -4.48 5.81
CA SER A 220 11.54 -5.13 7.05
C SER A 220 11.79 -6.63 7.11
N THR A 221 12.08 -7.29 6.00
CA THR A 221 12.41 -8.72 5.93
C THR A 221 13.91 -9.01 5.97
N HIS A 222 14.78 -8.01 5.78
CA HIS A 222 16.24 -8.13 5.75
C HIS A 222 16.88 -6.93 6.45
N MET A 223 16.91 -6.95 7.78
CA MET A 223 17.25 -5.78 8.61
C MET A 223 18.74 -5.67 8.98
N ASP A 224 19.60 -6.55 8.51
CA ASP A 224 21.00 -6.60 8.99
C ASP A 224 21.80 -5.35 8.63
N GLU A 225 21.58 -4.79 7.44
CA GLU A 225 22.21 -3.53 7.05
C GLU A 225 21.69 -2.36 7.88
N LEU A 226 20.36 -2.27 8.08
CA LEU A 226 19.77 -1.24 8.92
C LEU A 226 20.31 -1.28 10.35
N LYS A 227 20.41 -2.47 10.98
CA LYS A 227 20.97 -2.64 12.33
C LYS A 227 22.41 -2.11 12.41
N ALA A 228 23.26 -2.55 11.45
CA ALA A 228 24.65 -2.14 11.39
C ALA A 228 24.76 -0.61 11.18
N ARG A 229 23.92 -0.05 10.33
CA ARG A 229 23.91 1.38 10.02
C ARG A 229 23.47 2.23 11.20
N VAL A 230 22.43 1.81 11.94
CA VAL A 230 21.97 2.50 13.16
C VAL A 230 23.10 2.62 14.19
N VAL A 231 23.79 1.51 14.46
CA VAL A 231 24.90 1.49 15.44
C VAL A 231 26.08 2.32 14.94
N TYR A 232 26.48 2.18 13.67
CA TYR A 232 27.59 2.92 13.08
C TYR A 232 27.37 4.44 13.12
N GLU A 233 26.18 4.89 12.73
CA GLU A 233 25.81 6.30 12.68
C GLU A 233 25.43 6.87 14.06
N LYS A 234 25.33 6.02 15.07
CA LYS A 234 24.82 6.38 16.41
C LYS A 234 23.42 7.02 16.31
N ALA A 235 22.58 6.45 15.48
CA ALA A 235 21.22 6.92 15.29
C ALA A 235 20.35 6.55 16.50
N ALA A 236 19.34 7.37 16.79
CA ALA A 236 18.40 7.12 17.88
C ALA A 236 17.45 5.95 17.56
N VAL A 237 17.17 5.74 16.28
CA VAL A 237 16.26 4.70 15.80
C VAL A 237 16.50 4.40 14.33
N GLY A 238 16.27 3.13 13.95
CA GLY A 238 16.14 2.69 12.56
C GLY A 238 14.68 2.32 12.25
N LEU A 239 14.22 2.59 11.05
CA LEU A 239 12.88 2.25 10.56
C LEU A 239 13.02 1.46 9.26
N ALA A 240 12.46 0.25 9.19
CA ALA A 240 12.44 -0.57 7.98
C ALA A 240 11.01 -0.77 7.49
N PHE A 241 10.72 -0.36 6.27
CA PHE A 241 9.45 -0.62 5.60
C PHE A 241 9.54 -1.88 4.73
N ASP A 242 8.40 -2.43 4.35
CA ASP A 242 8.33 -3.39 3.25
C ASP A 242 8.00 -2.67 1.93
N GLY A 243 7.98 -3.41 0.81
CA GLY A 243 7.92 -2.82 -0.53
C GLY A 243 6.72 -1.91 -0.80
N ASP A 244 5.56 -2.13 -0.18
CA ASP A 244 4.39 -1.25 -0.30
C ASP A 244 4.10 -0.43 0.96
N ALA A 245 5.00 -0.50 1.94
CA ALA A 245 5.01 0.30 3.16
C ALA A 245 3.71 0.25 3.98
N ASP A 246 3.04 -0.89 4.00
CA ASP A 246 1.92 -1.17 4.91
C ASP A 246 2.40 -1.80 6.22
N ARG A 247 3.68 -2.22 6.29
CA ARG A 247 4.36 -2.77 7.46
C ARG A 247 5.65 -2.02 7.76
N MET A 248 5.97 -1.94 9.04
CA MET A 248 7.20 -1.32 9.54
C MET A 248 7.72 -2.09 10.75
N LEU A 249 9.04 -2.31 10.77
CA LEU A 249 9.78 -2.72 11.97
C LEU A 249 10.77 -1.62 12.34
N ALA A 250 11.14 -1.57 13.61
CA ALA A 250 12.13 -0.60 14.09
C ALA A 250 13.39 -1.28 14.64
N VAL A 251 14.43 -0.50 14.79
CA VAL A 251 15.71 -0.89 15.40
C VAL A 251 16.06 0.17 16.44
N ASP A 252 16.40 -0.26 17.66
CA ASP A 252 16.86 0.65 18.71
C ASP A 252 18.32 1.12 18.48
N GLU A 253 18.80 2.03 19.30
CA GLU A 253 20.16 2.60 19.21
C GLU A 253 21.29 1.57 19.42
N HIS A 254 20.96 0.37 19.89
CA HIS A 254 21.90 -0.74 20.11
C HIS A 254 21.87 -1.78 18.98
N GLY A 255 21.03 -1.58 17.96
CA GLY A 255 20.86 -2.52 16.84
C GLY A 255 19.90 -3.68 17.12
N ASN A 256 19.10 -3.62 18.21
CA ASN A 256 18.09 -4.63 18.48
C ASN A 256 16.81 -4.32 17.72
N VAL A 257 16.14 -5.37 17.21
CA VAL A 257 14.85 -5.22 16.54
C VAL A 257 13.76 -4.93 17.56
N VAL A 258 12.96 -3.92 17.28
CA VAL A 258 11.69 -3.60 17.96
C VAL A 258 10.57 -4.09 17.06
N ASP A 259 9.93 -5.19 17.44
CA ASP A 259 8.91 -5.87 16.65
C ASP A 259 7.53 -5.18 16.71
N GLY A 260 6.59 -5.69 15.91
CA GLY A 260 5.25 -5.11 15.83
C GLY A 260 4.49 -5.09 17.15
N ASP A 261 4.68 -6.11 17.99
CA ASP A 261 4.04 -6.19 19.30
C ASP A 261 4.62 -5.12 20.25
N GLN A 262 5.94 -4.94 20.23
CA GLN A 262 6.59 -3.88 21.00
C GLN A 262 6.17 -2.49 20.53
N ILE A 263 6.07 -2.28 19.21
CA ILE A 263 5.58 -1.02 18.63
C ILE A 263 4.14 -0.73 19.06
N MET A 264 3.26 -1.74 19.03
CA MET A 264 1.89 -1.59 19.51
C MET A 264 1.84 -1.25 20.99
N ALA A 265 2.70 -1.85 21.81
CA ALA A 265 2.79 -1.53 23.26
C ALA A 265 3.25 -0.08 23.48
N ILE A 266 4.28 0.38 22.75
CA ILE A 266 4.77 1.76 22.82
C ILE A 266 3.66 2.73 22.44
N CYS A 267 3.01 2.52 21.30
CA CYS A 267 1.92 3.36 20.82
C CYS A 267 0.73 3.37 21.80
N GLY A 268 0.34 2.20 22.31
CA GLY A 268 -0.75 2.07 23.27
C GLY A 268 -0.47 2.80 24.58
N ASN A 269 0.73 2.67 25.13
CA ASN A 269 1.16 3.39 26.32
C ASN A 269 1.18 4.91 26.10
N TYR A 270 1.67 5.35 24.93
CA TYR A 270 1.64 6.77 24.56
C TYR A 270 0.20 7.29 24.47
N MET A 271 -0.69 6.60 23.75
CA MET A 271 -2.11 6.97 23.65
C MET A 271 -2.80 7.01 25.02
N LYS A 272 -2.50 6.05 25.91
CA LYS A 272 -3.01 6.02 27.29
C LYS A 272 -2.53 7.25 28.07
N SER A 273 -1.25 7.58 28.00
CA SER A 273 -0.67 8.75 28.68
C SER A 273 -1.28 10.09 28.21
N LYS A 274 -1.78 10.15 26.95
CA LYS A 274 -2.48 11.30 26.37
C LYS A 274 -4.00 11.28 26.58
N GLY A 275 -4.55 10.23 27.20
CA GLY A 275 -6.00 10.06 27.37
C GLY A 275 -6.76 9.83 26.06
N THR A 276 -6.07 9.38 24.98
CA THR A 276 -6.65 9.14 23.66
C THR A 276 -6.96 7.67 23.39
N LEU A 277 -6.52 6.75 24.26
CA LEU A 277 -6.79 5.32 24.14
C LEU A 277 -8.25 5.04 24.54
N LYS A 278 -9.08 4.71 23.55
CA LYS A 278 -10.52 4.45 23.79
C LYS A 278 -10.71 3.23 24.68
N LYS A 279 -11.46 3.40 25.77
CA LYS A 279 -11.78 2.33 26.76
C LYS A 279 -10.52 1.64 27.34
N ASP A 280 -9.36 2.30 27.33
CA ASP A 280 -8.08 1.71 27.74
C ASP A 280 -7.81 0.33 27.09
N THR A 281 -8.24 0.16 25.83
CA THR A 281 -8.22 -1.13 25.16
C THR A 281 -7.37 -1.08 23.89
N ILE A 282 -6.49 -2.08 23.74
CA ILE A 282 -5.76 -2.39 22.50
C ILE A 282 -6.33 -3.71 21.98
N VAL A 283 -6.65 -3.75 20.69
CA VAL A 283 -7.10 -4.98 20.02
C VAL A 283 -5.91 -5.57 19.25
N VAL A 284 -5.58 -6.81 19.55
CA VAL A 284 -4.46 -7.54 18.96
C VAL A 284 -4.95 -8.83 18.34
N THR A 285 -4.09 -9.51 17.55
CA THR A 285 -4.43 -10.77 16.90
C THR A 285 -4.04 -11.97 17.78
N VAL A 286 -4.52 -13.16 17.42
CA VAL A 286 -4.12 -14.44 18.06
C VAL A 286 -2.62 -14.76 17.86
N MET A 287 -1.94 -14.03 16.96
CA MET A 287 -0.51 -14.21 16.70
C MET A 287 0.38 -13.33 17.57
N THR A 288 -0.22 -12.47 18.41
CA THR A 288 0.51 -11.59 19.33
C THR A 288 1.25 -12.38 20.40
N ASN A 289 2.44 -11.92 20.78
CA ASN A 289 3.27 -12.54 21.79
C ASN A 289 2.54 -12.71 23.13
N LEU A 290 2.74 -13.84 23.80
CA LEU A 290 2.12 -14.15 25.10
C LEU A 290 2.44 -13.10 26.20
N GLY A 291 3.57 -12.41 26.08
CA GLY A 291 3.93 -11.31 27.01
C GLY A 291 3.07 -10.06 26.90
N TYR A 292 2.14 -10.00 25.94
CA TYR A 292 1.20 -8.88 25.75
C TYR A 292 -0.08 -9.04 26.59
N THR A 293 -0.35 -10.24 27.08
CA THR A 293 -1.47 -10.57 27.96
C THR A 293 -1.04 -10.53 29.43
#